data_b76c5243c017f4dab86c800447682b24
#
_entry.id   b76c5243c017f4dab86c800447682b24
#
_cell.length_a   1.000
_cell.length_b   1.000
_cell.length_c   1.000
_cell.angle_alpha   90.00
_cell.angle_beta   90.00
_cell.angle_gamma   90.00
#
_symmetry.space_group_name_H-M   'P 1'
#
loop_
_entity.id
_entity.type
_entity.pdbx_description
1 polymer ?
#
loop_
_entity_poly.entity_id
_entity_poly.type
_entity_poly.pdbx_seq_one_letter_code
_entity_poly.pdbx_strand_id
1 'polypeptide(L)'
;MVFITNKSICLYRNTGVFFVLMMCWLVCSAQSGNNSMYDYSSKVDSVLSLMTLDEKIGQLNQYTGNWQATGPVVEDSTKIEQIKAGRVGAMLNIKGVKYTREMQNYAMQSRLRIPLLFGQDVIHGLRTIYPIPLGEAASFDLDLMERTAAGAAEEASAQGIHWTFAPMVDITRDARWGRVMEGAGEDTWYGSRVAEARVRGFQGDDLADTHTVMACAKHFA
;
A
#
# COMPACT_ATOMS: atom_id res chain seq x y z
N MET A 1 66.00 -44.07 8.14
CA MET A 1 65.49 -43.03 7.26
C MET A 1 64.07 -43.44 6.88
N VAL A 2 63.09 -42.98 7.65
CA VAL A 2 61.68 -43.35 7.49
C VAL A 2 60.93 -42.10 7.09
N PHE A 3 60.40 -42.07 5.86
CA PHE A 3 59.52 -41.00 5.38
C PHE A 3 58.07 -41.29 5.87
N ILE A 4 57.58 -40.49 6.82
CA ILE A 4 56.17 -40.46 7.19
C ILE A 4 55.49 -39.45 6.31
N THR A 5 54.67 -39.91 5.38
CA THR A 5 53.93 -39.07 4.46
C THR A 5 52.69 -38.44 5.17
N ASN A 6 52.64 -37.17 5.16
CA ASN A 6 51.64 -36.28 5.75
C ASN A 6 50.32 -36.27 4.90
N LYS A 7 49.48 -37.31 4.99
CA LYS A 7 48.19 -37.40 4.30
C LYS A 7 46.94 -37.21 5.20
N SER A 8 47.13 -37.07 6.52
CA SER A 8 46.00 -37.06 7.45
C SER A 8 45.49 -35.65 7.86
N ILE A 9 46.17 -34.57 7.45
CA ILE A 9 45.78 -33.21 7.89
C ILE A 9 44.84 -32.51 6.90
N CYS A 10 44.69 -33.03 5.66
CA CYS A 10 43.87 -32.37 4.65
C CYS A 10 42.36 -32.72 4.74
N LEU A 11 42.00 -33.84 5.38
CA LEU A 11 40.60 -34.28 5.48
C LEU A 11 39.80 -33.56 6.57
N TYR A 12 40.49 -33.15 7.66
CA TYR A 12 39.81 -32.43 8.78
C TYR A 12 39.54 -30.97 8.50
N ARG A 13 40.23 -30.36 7.53
CA ARG A 13 40.05 -28.92 7.23
C ARG A 13 38.84 -28.68 6.33
N ASN A 14 38.42 -29.62 5.51
CA ASN A 14 37.27 -29.49 4.62
C ASN A 14 35.93 -29.82 5.30
N THR A 15 35.91 -30.68 6.33
CA THR A 15 34.69 -30.97 7.10
C THR A 15 34.25 -29.83 7.99
N GLY A 16 35.21 -29.09 8.56
CA GLY A 16 34.89 -27.91 9.38
C GLY A 16 34.26 -26.78 8.58
N VAL A 17 34.75 -26.50 7.36
CA VAL A 17 34.20 -25.49 6.47
C VAL A 17 32.81 -25.86 5.96
N PHE A 18 32.57 -27.16 5.69
CA PHE A 18 31.25 -27.65 5.29
C PHE A 18 30.21 -27.53 6.42
N PHE A 19 30.61 -27.81 7.67
CA PHE A 19 29.73 -27.62 8.85
C PHE A 19 29.41 -26.18 9.13
N VAL A 20 30.38 -25.26 9.01
CA VAL A 20 30.17 -23.82 9.19
C VAL A 20 29.27 -23.25 8.09
N LEU A 21 29.45 -23.65 6.83
CA LEU A 21 28.59 -23.24 5.71
C LEU A 21 27.17 -23.80 5.85
N MET A 22 27.02 -25.05 6.31
CA MET A 22 25.70 -25.64 6.56
C MET A 22 25.01 -25.03 7.77
N MET A 23 25.73 -24.65 8.83
CA MET A 23 25.18 -23.89 9.96
C MET A 23 24.81 -22.46 9.56
N CYS A 24 25.60 -21.78 8.73
CA CYS A 24 25.24 -20.48 8.16
C CYS A 24 23.97 -20.56 7.28
N TRP A 25 23.82 -21.64 6.52
CA TRP A 25 22.62 -21.86 5.67
C TRP A 25 21.37 -22.12 6.52
N LEU A 26 21.49 -22.89 7.60
CA LEU A 26 20.41 -23.15 8.57
C LEU A 26 20.02 -21.86 9.36
N VAL A 27 20.99 -21.02 9.70
CA VAL A 27 20.71 -19.76 10.39
C VAL A 27 20.10 -18.72 9.43
N CYS A 28 20.53 -18.68 8.15
CA CYS A 28 19.92 -17.81 7.14
C CYS A 28 18.49 -18.24 6.77
N SER A 29 18.20 -19.57 6.81
CA SER A 29 16.83 -20.07 6.58
C SER A 29 15.89 -19.87 7.77
N ALA A 30 16.44 -19.60 8.98
CA ALA A 30 15.65 -19.34 10.18
C ALA A 30 15.29 -17.86 10.37
N GLN A 31 15.82 -16.97 9.52
CA GLN A 31 15.50 -15.54 9.52
C GLN A 31 14.52 -15.12 8.43
N SER A 32 13.74 -16.02 7.86
CA SER A 32 12.45 -15.61 7.32
C SER A 32 11.56 -15.27 8.52
N GLY A 33 11.71 -14.05 8.99
CA GLY A 33 10.90 -13.51 10.08
C GLY A 33 9.42 -13.75 9.74
N ASN A 34 8.75 -14.52 10.56
CA ASN A 34 7.32 -14.41 10.72
C ASN A 34 7.03 -12.97 11.19
N ASN A 35 6.97 -12.03 10.26
CA ASN A 35 6.11 -10.91 10.41
C ASN A 35 4.70 -11.51 10.44
N SER A 36 4.22 -11.86 11.62
CA SER A 36 2.81 -12.14 11.81
C SER A 36 2.09 -10.80 11.67
N MET A 37 2.01 -10.27 10.46
CA MET A 37 0.89 -9.43 10.10
C MET A 37 -0.34 -10.24 10.48
N TYR A 38 -1.21 -9.65 11.25
CA TYR A 38 -2.43 -10.28 11.76
C TYR A 38 -3.07 -11.12 10.65
N ASP A 39 -3.14 -12.44 10.84
CA ASP A 39 -3.81 -13.32 9.88
C ASP A 39 -5.32 -13.13 9.99
N TYR A 40 -5.86 -12.32 9.12
CA TYR A 40 -7.29 -12.08 9.01
C TYR A 40 -8.01 -13.10 8.10
N SER A 41 -7.31 -14.08 7.54
CA SER A 41 -7.85 -15.03 6.54
C SER A 41 -9.13 -15.70 7.04
N SER A 42 -9.14 -16.22 8.26
CA SER A 42 -10.32 -16.85 8.83
C SER A 42 -11.52 -15.91 9.01
N LYS A 43 -11.28 -14.64 9.33
CA LYS A 43 -12.33 -13.62 9.43
C LYS A 43 -12.88 -13.25 8.05
N VAL A 44 -11.97 -13.09 7.07
CA VAL A 44 -12.33 -12.81 5.68
C VAL A 44 -13.17 -13.95 5.11
N ASP A 45 -12.75 -15.21 5.27
CA ASP A 45 -13.49 -16.38 4.81
C ASP A 45 -14.88 -16.47 5.47
N SER A 46 -14.97 -16.18 6.77
CA SER A 46 -16.23 -16.14 7.49
C SER A 46 -17.20 -15.12 6.88
N VAL A 47 -16.73 -13.88 6.62
CA VAL A 47 -17.57 -12.84 6.01
C VAL A 47 -17.94 -13.22 4.57
N LEU A 48 -16.99 -13.70 3.76
CA LEU A 48 -17.22 -14.12 2.39
C LEU A 48 -18.25 -15.25 2.28
N SER A 49 -18.30 -16.17 3.26
CA SER A 49 -19.30 -17.24 3.30
C SER A 49 -20.72 -16.75 3.51
N LEU A 50 -20.90 -15.59 4.15
CA LEU A 50 -22.19 -14.96 4.39
C LEU A 50 -22.68 -14.11 3.21
N MET A 51 -21.78 -13.73 2.30
CA MET A 51 -22.08 -12.79 1.21
C MET A 51 -22.78 -13.48 0.05
N THR A 52 -23.81 -12.82 -0.49
CA THR A 52 -24.36 -13.14 -1.80
C THR A 52 -23.38 -12.77 -2.92
N LEU A 53 -23.63 -13.28 -4.12
CA LEU A 53 -22.79 -12.91 -5.28
C LEU A 53 -22.84 -11.40 -5.56
N ASP A 54 -24.03 -10.79 -5.47
CA ASP A 54 -24.19 -9.34 -5.65
C ASP A 54 -23.38 -8.53 -4.64
N GLU A 55 -23.35 -8.96 -3.37
CA GLU A 55 -22.55 -8.31 -2.34
C GLU A 55 -21.06 -8.49 -2.57
N LYS A 56 -20.62 -9.67 -3.04
CA LYS A 56 -19.20 -9.89 -3.43
C LYS A 56 -18.78 -8.99 -4.58
N ILE A 57 -19.61 -8.90 -5.63
CA ILE A 57 -19.37 -7.98 -6.75
C ILE A 57 -19.38 -6.54 -6.25
N GLY A 58 -20.30 -6.21 -5.34
CA GLY A 58 -20.42 -4.88 -4.75
C GLY A 58 -19.15 -4.42 -4.03
N GLN A 59 -18.42 -5.32 -3.37
CA GLN A 59 -17.13 -4.96 -2.72
C GLN A 59 -16.05 -4.51 -3.72
N LEU A 60 -16.18 -4.88 -4.99
CA LEU A 60 -15.28 -4.44 -6.06
C LEU A 60 -15.69 -3.11 -6.69
N ASN A 61 -16.90 -2.62 -6.38
CA ASN A 61 -17.39 -1.34 -6.90
C ASN A 61 -16.84 -0.17 -6.09
N GLN A 62 -16.29 0.80 -6.81
CA GLN A 62 -15.92 2.10 -6.27
C GLN A 62 -16.77 3.20 -6.92
N TYR A 63 -17.55 3.90 -6.12
CA TYR A 63 -18.34 5.04 -6.58
C TYR A 63 -17.62 6.36 -6.30
N THR A 64 -17.86 7.37 -7.14
CA THR A 64 -17.36 8.72 -6.89
C THR A 64 -18.36 9.53 -6.07
N GLY A 65 -17.82 10.38 -5.19
CA GLY A 65 -18.61 11.43 -4.56
C GLY A 65 -18.92 12.58 -5.55
N ASN A 66 -19.88 13.41 -5.21
CA ASN A 66 -20.25 14.57 -6.06
C ASN A 66 -19.39 15.81 -5.76
N TRP A 67 -18.27 15.64 -5.05
CA TRP A 67 -17.44 16.72 -4.55
C TRP A 67 -16.05 16.69 -5.16
N GLN A 68 -15.61 17.81 -5.74
CA GLN A 68 -14.22 18.03 -6.18
C GLN A 68 -13.59 16.81 -6.87
N ALA A 69 -14.23 16.35 -7.92
CA ALA A 69 -13.79 15.16 -8.63
C ALA A 69 -12.46 15.39 -9.34
N THR A 70 -11.51 14.49 -9.10
CA THR A 70 -10.44 14.21 -10.03
C THR A 70 -10.95 13.08 -10.94
N GLY A 71 -11.16 13.36 -12.21
CA GLY A 71 -11.70 12.40 -13.18
C GLY A 71 -13.21 12.52 -13.40
N PRO A 72 -13.81 11.62 -14.20
CA PRO A 72 -15.21 11.70 -14.57
C PRO A 72 -16.13 11.47 -13.34
N VAL A 73 -17.07 12.37 -13.15
CA VAL A 73 -18.15 12.23 -12.15
C VAL A 73 -19.37 11.68 -12.86
N VAL A 74 -19.84 10.55 -12.41
CA VAL A 74 -21.13 10.00 -12.82
C VAL A 74 -22.16 10.37 -11.75
N GLU A 75 -23.13 11.20 -12.10
CA GLU A 75 -24.28 11.44 -11.24
C GLU A 75 -25.20 10.21 -11.30
N ASP A 76 -25.29 9.50 -10.19
CA ASP A 76 -26.20 8.38 -10.01
C ASP A 76 -27.10 8.65 -8.80
N SER A 77 -28.37 8.90 -9.07
CA SER A 77 -29.39 9.15 -8.03
C SER A 77 -29.65 7.92 -7.14
N THR A 78 -29.24 6.72 -7.60
CA THR A 78 -29.43 5.47 -6.84
C THR A 78 -28.24 5.14 -5.92
N LYS A 79 -27.19 5.96 -5.92
CA LYS A 79 -25.95 5.71 -5.19
C LYS A 79 -26.16 5.33 -3.72
N ILE A 80 -26.99 6.07 -3.02
CA ILE A 80 -27.30 5.80 -1.60
C ILE A 80 -28.02 4.44 -1.44
N GLU A 81 -28.91 4.11 -2.36
CA GLU A 81 -29.61 2.82 -2.35
C GLU A 81 -28.65 1.66 -2.61
N GLN A 82 -27.71 1.83 -3.53
CA GLN A 82 -26.67 0.81 -3.79
C GLN A 82 -25.77 0.61 -2.56
N ILE A 83 -25.40 1.68 -1.85
CA ILE A 83 -24.63 1.58 -0.60
C ILE A 83 -25.42 0.80 0.45
N LYS A 84 -26.69 1.15 0.68
CA LYS A 84 -27.57 0.45 1.64
C LYS A 84 -27.83 -1.01 1.26
N ALA A 85 -27.79 -1.32 -0.03
CA ALA A 85 -27.92 -2.68 -0.52
C ALA A 85 -26.63 -3.52 -0.39
N GLY A 86 -25.51 -2.93 0.07
CA GLY A 86 -24.22 -3.61 0.19
C GLY A 86 -23.52 -3.84 -1.16
N ARG A 87 -23.85 -3.05 -2.16
CA ARG A 87 -23.31 -3.15 -3.53
C ARG A 87 -22.19 -2.17 -3.85
N VAL A 88 -21.60 -1.54 -2.84
CA VAL A 88 -20.49 -0.60 -2.95
C VAL A 88 -19.48 -0.91 -1.86
N GLY A 89 -18.23 -1.13 -2.23
CA GLY A 89 -17.13 -1.41 -1.29
C GLY A 89 -16.29 -0.18 -0.98
N ALA A 90 -16.20 0.75 -1.93
CA ALA A 90 -15.35 1.93 -1.76
C ALA A 90 -15.98 3.19 -2.37
N MET A 91 -15.53 4.35 -1.92
CA MET A 91 -15.87 5.63 -2.53
C MET A 91 -14.61 6.48 -2.75
N LEU A 92 -14.59 7.15 -3.90
CA LEU A 92 -13.56 8.12 -4.30
C LEU A 92 -14.12 9.53 -4.13
N ASN A 93 -13.25 10.52 -3.85
CA ASN A 93 -13.60 11.94 -3.79
C ASN A 93 -14.68 12.28 -2.74
N ILE A 94 -14.65 11.56 -1.62
CA ILE A 94 -15.39 11.91 -0.41
C ILE A 94 -14.39 12.15 0.70
N LYS A 95 -14.33 13.37 1.22
CA LYS A 95 -13.44 13.76 2.32
C LYS A 95 -14.15 14.65 3.33
N GLY A 96 -13.65 14.62 4.54
CA GLY A 96 -14.20 15.35 5.67
C GLY A 96 -15.15 14.53 6.51
N VAL A 97 -14.96 14.62 7.81
CA VAL A 97 -15.63 13.77 8.83
C VAL A 97 -17.15 13.73 8.67
N LYS A 98 -17.77 14.86 8.30
CA LYS A 98 -19.23 14.91 8.10
C LYS A 98 -19.68 13.96 7.00
N TYR A 99 -19.05 14.04 5.84
CA TYR A 99 -19.49 13.30 4.65
C TYR A 99 -19.09 11.83 4.71
N THR A 100 -17.89 11.54 5.21
CA THR A 100 -17.47 10.15 5.38
C THR A 100 -18.35 9.41 6.39
N ARG A 101 -18.72 10.07 7.50
CA ARG A 101 -19.69 9.49 8.47
C ARG A 101 -21.07 9.30 7.88
N GLU A 102 -21.55 10.22 7.08
CA GLU A 102 -22.87 10.10 6.43
C GLU A 102 -22.89 8.86 5.53
N MET A 103 -21.91 8.67 4.66
CA MET A 103 -21.81 7.51 3.79
C MET A 103 -21.63 6.21 4.58
N GLN A 104 -20.82 6.21 5.64
CA GLN A 104 -20.70 5.05 6.53
C GLN A 104 -22.02 4.69 7.20
N ASN A 105 -22.79 5.69 7.63
CA ASN A 105 -24.11 5.44 8.22
C ASN A 105 -25.08 4.75 7.23
N TYR A 106 -24.97 5.05 5.93
CA TYR A 106 -25.72 4.32 4.92
C TYR A 106 -25.20 2.89 4.74
N ALA A 107 -23.88 2.67 4.71
CA ALA A 107 -23.32 1.32 4.62
C ALA A 107 -23.69 0.45 5.81
N MET A 108 -23.73 1.02 7.01
CA MET A 108 -24.15 0.33 8.22
C MET A 108 -25.65 -0.07 8.25
N GLN A 109 -26.44 0.36 7.28
CA GLN A 109 -27.82 -0.10 7.08
C GLN A 109 -27.90 -1.34 6.17
N SER A 110 -26.79 -1.71 5.52
CA SER A 110 -26.75 -2.95 4.71
C SER A 110 -26.86 -4.19 5.58
N ARG A 111 -27.25 -5.31 4.95
CA ARG A 111 -27.45 -6.59 5.62
C ARG A 111 -26.24 -7.07 6.43
N LEU A 112 -25.04 -6.94 5.86
CA LEU A 112 -23.80 -7.40 6.51
C LEU A 112 -23.08 -6.29 7.25
N ARG A 113 -23.49 -5.03 7.10
CA ARG A 113 -22.91 -3.86 7.78
C ARG A 113 -21.40 -3.73 7.53
N ILE A 114 -20.95 -4.06 6.31
CA ILE A 114 -19.56 -3.89 5.93
C ILE A 114 -19.31 -2.41 5.68
N PRO A 115 -18.32 -1.79 6.34
CA PRO A 115 -18.02 -0.38 6.16
C PRO A 115 -17.39 -0.11 4.79
N LEU A 116 -17.58 1.11 4.28
CA LEU A 116 -16.94 1.58 3.05
C LEU A 116 -15.47 1.93 3.30
N LEU A 117 -14.65 1.72 2.27
CA LEU A 117 -13.33 2.34 2.16
C LEU A 117 -13.46 3.69 1.43
N PHE A 118 -12.77 4.72 1.93
CA PHE A 118 -12.68 6.02 1.26
C PHE A 118 -11.30 6.20 0.67
N GLY A 119 -11.25 6.36 -0.66
CA GLY A 119 -10.05 6.60 -1.44
C GLY A 119 -9.93 8.04 -1.90
N GLN A 120 -8.71 8.54 -2.04
CA GLN A 120 -8.40 9.86 -2.58
C GLN A 120 -7.01 9.86 -3.24
N ASP A 121 -6.85 10.68 -4.28
CA ASP A 121 -5.52 10.95 -4.84
C ASP A 121 -4.76 11.91 -3.92
N VAL A 122 -3.93 11.35 -3.03
CA VAL A 122 -3.04 12.09 -2.14
C VAL A 122 -1.61 11.91 -2.66
N ILE A 123 -1.33 12.47 -3.84
CA ILE A 123 -0.10 12.21 -4.59
C ILE A 123 1.07 12.99 -4.00
N HIS A 124 0.87 14.27 -3.69
CA HIS A 124 1.87 15.13 -3.08
C HIS A 124 1.26 16.08 -2.03
N GLY A 125 0.45 15.52 -1.14
CA GLY A 125 -0.25 16.20 -0.07
C GLY A 125 -1.77 16.26 -0.29
N LEU A 126 -2.50 16.69 0.72
CA LEU A 126 -3.95 16.86 0.70
C LEU A 126 -4.36 18.31 0.95
N ARG A 127 -3.98 18.86 2.09
CA ARG A 127 -4.14 20.29 2.44
C ARG A 127 -2.80 21.01 2.33
N THR A 128 -1.77 20.48 2.94
CA THR A 128 -0.39 20.89 2.72
C THR A 128 0.06 20.35 1.38
N ILE A 129 0.47 21.24 0.48
CA ILE A 129 0.97 20.86 -0.83
C ILE A 129 2.49 20.71 -0.74
N TYR A 130 2.96 19.49 -0.86
CA TYR A 130 4.39 19.15 -0.98
C TYR A 130 4.85 19.29 -2.44
N PRO A 131 6.15 19.30 -2.70
CA PRO A 131 6.65 19.25 -4.08
C PRO A 131 6.07 18.05 -4.84
N ILE A 132 5.96 18.18 -6.15
CA ILE A 132 5.54 17.05 -6.99
C ILE A 132 6.53 15.88 -6.85
N PRO A 133 6.10 14.62 -7.02
CA PRO A 133 6.97 13.45 -6.83
C PRO A 133 8.28 13.50 -7.63
N LEU A 134 8.25 14.00 -8.85
CA LEU A 134 9.46 14.20 -9.65
C LEU A 134 10.42 15.23 -9.02
N GLY A 135 9.87 16.29 -8.43
CA GLY A 135 10.66 17.30 -7.71
C GLY A 135 11.25 16.76 -6.41
N GLU A 136 10.48 15.97 -5.65
CA GLU A 136 11.00 15.27 -4.46
C GLU A 136 12.09 14.28 -4.85
N ALA A 137 11.89 13.49 -5.91
CA ALA A 137 12.88 12.53 -6.41
C ALA A 137 14.20 13.21 -6.79
N ALA A 138 14.17 14.43 -7.33
CA ALA A 138 15.35 15.20 -7.66
C ALA A 138 16.20 15.61 -6.44
N SER A 139 15.67 15.52 -5.22
CA SER A 139 16.43 15.75 -3.98
C SER A 139 17.36 14.60 -3.62
N PHE A 140 17.10 13.39 -4.10
CA PHE A 140 17.77 12.14 -3.71
C PHE A 140 17.70 11.83 -2.20
N ASP A 141 16.76 12.42 -1.48
CA ASP A 141 16.55 12.26 -0.03
C ASP A 141 15.33 11.37 0.24
N LEU A 142 15.59 10.07 0.41
CA LEU A 142 14.51 9.08 0.65
C LEU A 142 13.82 9.30 2.00
N ASP A 143 14.53 9.77 3.02
CA ASP A 143 13.97 10.05 4.34
C ASP A 143 13.01 11.25 4.28
N LEU A 144 13.34 12.25 3.47
CA LEU A 144 12.43 13.36 3.21
C LEU A 144 11.15 12.89 2.55
N MET A 145 11.24 12.02 1.53
CA MET A 145 10.07 11.49 0.81
C MET A 145 9.18 10.63 1.72
N GLU A 146 9.77 9.86 2.62
CA GLU A 146 9.01 9.11 3.63
C GLU A 146 8.25 10.06 4.57
N ARG A 147 8.91 11.11 5.07
CA ARG A 147 8.30 12.10 5.97
C ARG A 147 7.18 12.93 5.30
N THR A 148 7.35 13.32 4.04
CA THR A 148 6.30 14.05 3.31
C THR A 148 5.09 13.16 3.05
N ALA A 149 5.29 11.87 2.73
CA ALA A 149 4.21 10.91 2.61
C ALA A 149 3.50 10.66 3.94
N ALA A 150 4.23 10.58 5.07
CA ALA A 150 3.66 10.44 6.40
C ALA A 150 2.80 11.66 6.78
N GLY A 151 3.29 12.89 6.54
CA GLY A 151 2.52 14.10 6.79
C GLY A 151 1.25 14.18 5.93
N ALA A 152 1.33 13.73 4.67
CA ALA A 152 0.16 13.64 3.80
C ALA A 152 -0.85 12.59 4.28
N ALA A 153 -0.36 11.45 4.81
CA ALA A 153 -1.21 10.40 5.40
C ALA A 153 -1.95 10.90 6.64
N GLU A 154 -1.28 11.61 7.53
CA GLU A 154 -1.88 12.21 8.73
C GLU A 154 -3.02 13.17 8.37
N GLU A 155 -2.81 14.04 7.40
CA GLU A 155 -3.88 14.93 6.94
C GLU A 155 -5.04 14.17 6.28
N ALA A 156 -4.75 13.12 5.51
CA ALA A 156 -5.75 12.34 4.81
C ALA A 156 -6.60 11.52 5.80
N SER A 157 -5.97 10.81 6.73
CA SER A 157 -6.66 10.02 7.75
C SER A 157 -7.56 10.89 8.62
N ALA A 158 -7.10 12.11 9.00
CA ALA A 158 -7.92 13.08 9.73
C ALA A 158 -9.16 13.55 8.94
N GLN A 159 -9.18 13.39 7.61
CA GLN A 159 -10.34 13.66 6.75
C GLN A 159 -11.23 12.44 6.53
N GLY A 160 -10.90 11.30 7.15
CA GLY A 160 -11.63 10.04 7.03
C GLY A 160 -11.27 9.26 5.75
N ILE A 161 -10.10 9.50 5.17
CA ILE A 161 -9.58 8.76 4.04
C ILE A 161 -8.80 7.56 4.57
N HIS A 162 -9.02 6.39 3.97
CA HIS A 162 -8.39 5.13 4.36
C HIS A 162 -7.34 4.66 3.35
N TRP A 163 -7.41 5.17 2.12
CA TRP A 163 -6.67 4.66 0.98
C TRP A 163 -6.24 5.79 0.04
N THR A 164 -4.96 5.85 -0.30
CA THR A 164 -4.45 6.79 -1.30
C THR A 164 -4.07 6.06 -2.59
N PHE A 165 -4.30 6.69 -3.75
CA PHE A 165 -3.85 6.19 -5.05
C PHE A 165 -2.44 6.70 -5.37
N ALA A 166 -1.50 6.39 -4.48
CA ALA A 166 -0.07 6.72 -4.56
C ALA A 166 0.74 5.63 -3.82
N PRO A 167 2.03 5.44 -4.16
CA PRO A 167 2.81 6.16 -5.16
C PRO A 167 2.58 5.68 -6.59
N MET A 168 2.84 6.57 -7.58
CA MET A 168 2.99 6.16 -8.97
C MET A 168 4.39 5.58 -9.17
N VAL A 169 4.44 4.33 -9.66
CA VAL A 169 5.69 3.57 -9.86
C VAL A 169 6.03 3.36 -11.33
N ASP A 170 5.28 4.00 -12.22
CA ASP A 170 5.54 3.99 -13.65
C ASP A 170 6.88 4.65 -13.95
N ILE A 171 7.66 4.03 -14.84
CA ILE A 171 8.96 4.55 -15.25
C ILE A 171 8.79 5.52 -16.41
N THR A 172 9.18 6.77 -16.18
CA THR A 172 9.07 7.84 -17.17
C THR A 172 10.32 7.92 -18.03
N ARG A 173 10.20 7.58 -19.32
CA ARG A 173 11.29 7.66 -20.29
C ARG A 173 11.14 8.80 -21.29
N ASP A 174 9.95 9.37 -21.36
CA ASP A 174 9.61 10.45 -22.30
C ASP A 174 9.00 11.62 -21.52
N ALA A 175 9.70 12.75 -21.48
CA ALA A 175 9.26 13.97 -20.79
C ALA A 175 7.97 14.58 -21.36
N ARG A 176 7.53 14.15 -22.56
CA ARG A 176 6.26 14.59 -23.17
C ARG A 176 5.03 13.90 -22.57
N TRP A 177 5.23 12.82 -21.81
CA TRP A 177 4.12 12.15 -21.14
C TRP A 177 3.48 13.07 -20.08
N GLY A 178 2.16 13.31 -20.19
CA GLY A 178 1.44 14.28 -19.37
C GLY A 178 1.45 14.01 -17.86
N ARG A 179 1.82 12.79 -17.44
CA ARG A 179 1.89 12.38 -16.01
C ARG A 179 3.31 12.21 -15.49
N VAL A 180 4.31 12.69 -16.21
CA VAL A 180 5.72 12.61 -15.80
C VAL A 180 5.97 13.13 -14.40
N MET A 181 5.22 14.15 -13.97
CA MET A 181 5.35 14.80 -12.67
C MET A 181 4.96 13.92 -11.48
N GLU A 182 4.17 12.86 -11.70
CA GLU A 182 3.65 12.01 -10.63
C GLU A 182 4.62 10.90 -10.21
N GLY A 183 5.65 10.62 -11.01
CA GLY A 183 6.62 9.54 -10.79
C GLY A 183 7.99 10.02 -10.34
N ALA A 184 8.92 9.06 -10.18
CA ALA A 184 10.27 9.30 -9.69
C ALA A 184 11.32 9.48 -10.81
N GLY A 185 10.90 9.50 -12.09
CA GLY A 185 11.79 9.65 -13.23
C GLY A 185 12.04 8.33 -13.98
N GLU A 186 13.21 8.22 -14.63
CA GLU A 186 13.51 7.14 -15.59
C GLU A 186 14.32 5.98 -15.00
N ASP A 187 14.98 6.16 -13.86
CA ASP A 187 15.80 5.13 -13.24
C ASP A 187 14.94 4.14 -12.44
N THR A 188 14.99 2.86 -12.84
CA THR A 188 14.16 1.80 -12.26
C THR A 188 14.57 1.44 -10.84
N TRP A 189 15.87 1.45 -10.55
CA TRP A 189 16.37 1.12 -9.21
C TRP A 189 16.01 2.23 -8.22
N TYR A 190 16.29 3.47 -8.59
CA TYR A 190 15.94 4.62 -7.76
C TYR A 190 14.44 4.76 -7.56
N GLY A 191 13.65 4.60 -8.62
CA GLY A 191 12.19 4.60 -8.57
C GLY A 191 11.63 3.55 -7.60
N SER A 192 12.27 2.36 -7.53
CA SER A 192 11.91 1.34 -6.55
C SER A 192 12.20 1.79 -5.11
N ARG A 193 13.32 2.48 -4.85
CA ARG A 193 13.62 3.01 -3.51
C ARG A 193 12.68 4.12 -3.09
N VAL A 194 12.34 5.02 -4.03
CA VAL A 194 11.34 6.08 -3.81
C VAL A 194 9.97 5.47 -3.50
N ALA A 195 9.55 4.47 -4.26
CA ALA A 195 8.27 3.77 -4.02
C ALA A 195 8.22 3.17 -2.62
N GLU A 196 9.28 2.48 -2.21
CA GLU A 196 9.41 1.88 -0.88
C GLU A 196 9.31 2.93 0.24
N ALA A 197 10.05 4.04 0.12
CA ALA A 197 10.03 5.13 1.09
C ALA A 197 8.62 5.75 1.21
N ARG A 198 7.96 6.02 0.08
CA ARG A 198 6.62 6.59 0.09
C ARG A 198 5.56 5.64 0.65
N VAL A 199 5.66 4.33 0.35
CA VAL A 199 4.76 3.33 0.95
C VAL A 199 4.95 3.29 2.46
N ARG A 200 6.19 3.26 2.97
CA ARG A 200 6.45 3.33 4.41
C ARG A 200 5.88 4.61 5.04
N GLY A 201 6.05 5.75 4.38
CA GLY A 201 5.50 7.00 4.87
C GLY A 201 3.97 6.99 4.94
N PHE A 202 3.28 6.51 3.91
CA PHE A 202 1.81 6.43 3.93
C PHE A 202 1.28 5.43 4.96
N GLN A 203 1.92 4.26 5.09
CA GLN A 203 1.41 3.15 5.87
C GLN A 203 1.96 3.08 7.30
N GLY A 204 3.06 3.81 7.59
CA GLY A 204 3.74 3.70 8.86
C GLY A 204 4.15 2.26 9.20
N ASP A 205 4.30 1.98 10.48
CA ASP A 205 4.62 0.65 10.99
C ASP A 205 3.37 -0.22 11.23
N ASP A 206 2.20 0.41 11.39
CA ASP A 206 0.93 -0.26 11.62
C ASP A 206 -0.22 0.50 10.94
N LEU A 207 -0.92 -0.15 10.00
CA LEU A 207 -2.11 0.40 9.35
C LEU A 207 -3.31 0.58 10.29
N ALA A 208 -3.28 0.02 11.49
CA ALA A 208 -4.28 0.28 12.52
C ALA A 208 -4.08 1.62 13.22
N ASP A 209 -2.93 2.29 13.02
CA ASP A 209 -2.70 3.62 13.52
C ASP A 209 -3.62 4.65 12.83
N THR A 210 -4.08 5.62 13.62
CA THR A 210 -4.99 6.67 13.16
C THR A 210 -4.35 7.71 12.25
N HIS A 211 -3.03 7.67 12.09
CA HIS A 211 -2.25 8.63 11.28
C HIS A 211 -1.80 8.05 9.93
N THR A 212 -2.24 6.85 9.59
CA THR A 212 -1.83 6.12 8.40
C THR A 212 -2.95 5.93 7.40
N VAL A 213 -2.59 5.69 6.14
CA VAL A 213 -3.51 5.29 5.07
C VAL A 213 -2.87 4.18 4.23
N MET A 214 -3.69 3.31 3.66
CA MET A 214 -3.20 2.31 2.71
C MET A 214 -2.63 3.00 1.47
N ALA A 215 -1.43 2.60 1.07
CA ALA A 215 -0.83 3.01 -0.20
C ALA A 215 -1.31 2.11 -1.34
N CYS A 216 -1.30 2.65 -2.55
CA CYS A 216 -1.59 1.91 -3.77
C CYS A 216 -0.52 2.22 -4.82
N ALA A 217 0.44 1.31 -4.98
CA ALA A 217 1.40 1.40 -6.07
C ALA A 217 0.66 1.27 -7.41
N LYS A 218 0.77 2.27 -8.27
CA LYS A 218 0.05 2.35 -9.55
C LYS A 218 1.02 2.71 -10.67
N HIS A 219 0.75 2.33 -11.96
CA HIS A 219 -0.45 1.61 -12.38
C HIS A 219 -0.04 0.19 -12.76
N PHE A 220 -0.81 -0.78 -12.33
CA PHE A 220 -0.65 -2.14 -12.84
C PHE A 220 -1.13 -2.16 -14.29
N ALA A 221 -0.32 -2.73 -15.16
CA ALA A 221 -0.41 -2.70 -16.63
C ALA A 221 -1.77 -3.11 -17.19
#